data_f4b191457696d5988d0462705ae165aa
#
_entry.id   f4b191457696d5988d0462705ae165aa
#
_cell.length_a   1.000
_cell.length_b   1.000
_cell.length_c   1.000
_cell.angle_alpha   90.00
_cell.angle_beta   90.00
_cell.angle_gamma   90.00
#
_symmetry.space_group_name_H-M   'P 1'
#
loop_
_entity.id
_entity.type
_entity.pdbx_description
1 polymer ?
#
loop_
_entity_poly.entity_id
_entity_poly.type
_entity_poly.pdbx_seq_one_letter_code
_entity_poly.pdbx_strand_id
1 'polypeptide(L)'
;LQLGGSSPKLLSSATKIGEDFGYDEINLNLGCPSKKVEKNKFGACLMKEPTLVADCLNEMQSVTKLPVTIKTRIGYDDVENYENLHNFISIMKQTGVKTFIIHARKAMLGKFTPKQNLNIPPLKYEHVYRLKKDFPNLEIIINGGITSVNEINPHLKKTDGVMIGRAAYHTPYLLADIEKEIFKNDDIPSRQDVIEQLIPYIKDELKRGTRLNQIMRHTLGLFHGQNGA
;
A
#
# COMPACT_ATOMS: atom_id res chain seq x y z
N LEU A 1 -8.63 -1.74 5.38
CA LEU A 1 -8.61 -0.30 5.68
C LEU A 1 -7.20 0.16 6.05
N GLN A 2 -6.75 1.34 5.57
CA GLN A 2 -5.48 1.92 6.02
C GLN A 2 -5.72 3.11 6.96
N LEU A 3 -5.06 3.10 8.11
CA LEU A 3 -5.08 4.15 9.11
C LEU A 3 -3.78 4.93 9.16
N GLY A 4 -3.84 6.20 9.52
CA GLY A 4 -2.70 7.07 9.77
C GLY A 4 -2.89 7.83 11.08
N GLY A 5 -1.93 7.70 11.98
CA GLY A 5 -1.96 8.34 13.29
C GLY A 5 -0.73 7.98 14.11
N SER A 6 -0.59 8.62 15.28
CA SER A 6 0.47 8.37 16.26
C SER A 6 -0.06 8.30 17.70
N SER A 7 -1.38 8.31 17.88
CA SER A 7 -1.99 8.11 19.19
C SER A 7 -2.49 6.67 19.30
N PRO A 8 -1.91 5.84 20.21
CA PRO A 8 -2.36 4.46 20.40
C PRO A 8 -3.87 4.37 20.64
N LYS A 9 -4.41 5.21 21.53
CA LYS A 9 -5.85 5.24 21.85
C LYS A 9 -6.74 5.57 20.66
N LEU A 10 -6.36 6.56 19.82
CA LEU A 10 -7.16 6.94 18.66
C LEU A 10 -7.10 5.87 17.57
N LEU A 11 -5.92 5.26 17.36
CA LEU A 11 -5.76 4.16 16.41
C LEU A 11 -6.54 2.92 16.84
N SER A 12 -6.55 2.58 18.12
CA SER A 12 -7.37 1.51 18.70
C SER A 12 -8.85 1.76 18.40
N SER A 13 -9.37 2.97 18.70
CA SER A 13 -10.77 3.33 18.41
C SER A 13 -11.10 3.24 16.91
N ALA A 14 -10.20 3.75 16.05
CA ALA A 14 -10.38 3.69 14.59
C ALA A 14 -10.31 2.25 14.05
N THR A 15 -9.47 1.40 14.64
CA THR A 15 -9.39 -0.03 14.33
C THR A 15 -10.72 -0.74 14.57
N LYS A 16 -11.34 -0.48 15.73
CA LYS A 16 -12.65 -1.06 16.05
C LYS A 16 -13.74 -0.61 15.09
N ILE A 17 -13.77 0.67 14.75
CA ILE A 17 -14.70 1.20 13.73
C ILE A 17 -14.47 0.50 12.39
N GLY A 18 -13.20 0.30 11.98
CA GLY A 18 -12.87 -0.42 10.75
C GLY A 18 -13.37 -1.86 10.75
N GLU A 19 -13.22 -2.58 11.87
CA GLU A 19 -13.78 -3.93 12.02
C GLU A 19 -15.31 -3.93 11.91
N ASP A 20 -15.99 -2.98 12.58
CA ASP A 20 -17.45 -2.84 12.53
C ASP A 20 -17.98 -2.51 11.11
N PHE A 21 -17.15 -1.87 10.27
CA PHE A 21 -17.45 -1.64 8.84
C PHE A 21 -17.22 -2.87 7.94
N GLY A 22 -16.71 -3.97 8.48
CA GLY A 22 -16.52 -5.23 7.76
C GLY A 22 -15.27 -5.27 6.87
N TYR A 23 -14.22 -4.52 7.19
CA TYR A 23 -12.92 -4.67 6.52
C TYR A 23 -12.22 -5.95 6.98
N ASP A 24 -11.47 -6.58 6.06
CA ASP A 24 -10.75 -7.84 6.32
C ASP A 24 -9.37 -7.63 6.96
N GLU A 25 -8.83 -6.41 6.90
CA GLU A 25 -7.48 -6.05 7.35
C GLU A 25 -7.43 -4.58 7.78
N ILE A 26 -6.65 -4.29 8.83
CA ILE A 26 -6.34 -2.92 9.24
C ILE A 26 -4.84 -2.67 9.05
N ASN A 27 -4.50 -1.72 8.17
CA ASN A 27 -3.12 -1.40 7.84
C ASN A 27 -2.69 -0.08 8.48
N LEU A 28 -1.51 -0.05 9.13
CA LEU A 28 -0.91 1.19 9.65
C LEU A 28 0.03 1.81 8.61
N ASN A 29 -0.21 3.10 8.29
CA ASN A 29 0.62 3.86 7.37
C ASN A 29 1.88 4.40 8.05
N LEU A 30 3.02 3.86 7.69
CA LEU A 30 4.36 4.31 8.11
C LEU A 30 5.23 4.71 6.90
N GLY A 31 4.61 5.02 5.75
CA GLY A 31 5.36 5.27 4.51
C GLY A 31 5.06 6.60 3.81
N CYS A 32 4.01 7.32 4.20
CA CYS A 32 3.66 8.60 3.56
C CYS A 32 4.62 9.73 3.97
N PRO A 33 5.34 10.39 3.01
CA PRO A 33 6.33 11.40 3.31
C PRO A 33 5.79 12.84 3.15
N SER A 34 4.47 13.05 3.12
CA SER A 34 3.92 14.38 2.86
C SER A 34 4.11 15.33 4.05
N LYS A 35 4.39 16.62 3.79
CA LYS A 35 4.55 17.65 4.83
C LYS A 35 3.34 17.76 5.76
N LYS A 36 2.11 17.56 5.23
CA LYS A 36 0.89 17.54 6.04
C LYS A 36 0.88 16.36 7.02
N VAL A 37 1.32 15.21 6.55
CA VAL A 37 1.41 13.98 7.34
C VAL A 37 2.48 14.10 8.41
N GLU A 38 3.65 14.63 8.06
CA GLU A 38 4.74 14.89 8.99
C GLU A 38 4.35 15.90 10.08
N LYS A 39 3.69 17.02 9.71
CA LYS A 39 3.17 18.01 10.66
C LYS A 39 2.19 17.40 11.68
N ASN A 40 1.41 16.42 11.26
CA ASN A 40 0.45 15.71 12.11
C ASN A 40 1.06 14.44 12.76
N LYS A 41 2.38 14.28 12.72
CA LYS A 41 3.14 13.18 13.35
C LYS A 41 2.62 11.78 13.00
N PHE A 42 2.42 11.49 11.70
CA PHE A 42 2.12 10.14 11.24
C PHE A 42 2.83 9.83 9.90
N GLY A 43 2.70 8.62 9.37
CA GLY A 43 3.37 8.19 8.14
C GLY A 43 4.87 7.94 8.32
N ALA A 44 5.69 8.31 7.34
CA ALA A 44 7.11 7.93 7.29
C ALA A 44 7.95 8.52 8.44
N CYS A 45 7.57 9.66 9.02
CA CYS A 45 8.29 10.26 10.16
C CYS A 45 8.25 9.34 11.41
N LEU A 46 7.24 8.49 11.55
CA LEU A 46 7.13 7.54 12.66
C LEU A 46 8.20 6.44 12.63
N MET A 47 8.88 6.24 11.51
CA MET A 47 10.04 5.32 11.48
C MET A 47 11.17 5.80 12.42
N LYS A 48 11.16 7.07 12.85
CA LYS A 48 12.08 7.64 13.85
C LYS A 48 11.72 7.26 15.29
N GLU A 49 10.49 6.78 15.52
CA GLU A 49 9.93 6.52 16.85
C GLU A 49 9.41 5.07 16.96
N PRO A 50 10.26 4.05 16.80
CA PRO A 50 9.82 2.65 16.73
C PRO A 50 9.08 2.18 18.00
N THR A 51 9.42 2.69 19.18
CA THR A 51 8.71 2.36 20.42
C THR A 51 7.27 2.85 20.38
N LEU A 52 7.03 4.09 19.95
CA LEU A 52 5.68 4.64 19.80
C LEU A 52 4.85 3.84 18.77
N VAL A 53 5.50 3.42 17.67
CA VAL A 53 4.84 2.57 16.66
C VAL A 53 4.45 1.22 17.27
N ALA A 54 5.32 0.61 18.06
CA ALA A 54 5.03 -0.64 18.75
C ALA A 54 3.84 -0.49 19.72
N ASP A 55 3.77 0.60 20.48
CA ASP A 55 2.64 0.90 21.37
C ASP A 55 1.34 1.05 20.56
N CYS A 56 1.38 1.77 19.42
CA CYS A 56 0.23 1.89 18.53
C CYS A 56 -0.27 0.52 18.03
N LEU A 57 0.64 -0.34 17.60
CA LEU A 57 0.31 -1.67 17.08
C LEU A 57 -0.27 -2.58 18.17
N ASN A 58 0.29 -2.56 19.37
CA ASN A 58 -0.23 -3.32 20.50
C ASN A 58 -1.67 -2.91 20.83
N GLU A 59 -1.93 -1.60 20.90
CA GLU A 59 -3.28 -1.08 21.15
C GLU A 59 -4.27 -1.41 20.02
N MET A 60 -3.84 -1.33 18.76
CA MET A 60 -4.68 -1.73 17.62
C MET A 60 -5.04 -3.21 17.71
N GLN A 61 -4.08 -4.09 17.96
CA GLN A 61 -4.28 -5.55 18.04
C GLN A 61 -5.11 -5.96 19.27
N SER A 62 -5.10 -5.19 20.35
CA SER A 62 -5.86 -5.50 21.58
C SER A 62 -7.38 -5.44 21.38
N VAL A 63 -7.87 -4.74 20.35
CA VAL A 63 -9.30 -4.45 20.13
C VAL A 63 -9.92 -5.16 18.94
N THR A 64 -9.13 -5.90 18.15
CA THR A 64 -9.61 -6.59 16.95
C THR A 64 -8.99 -7.97 16.79
N LYS A 65 -9.70 -8.86 16.10
CA LYS A 65 -9.17 -10.14 15.63
C LYS A 65 -8.66 -10.07 14.19
N LEU A 66 -8.90 -8.96 13.50
CA LEU A 66 -8.43 -8.77 12.13
C LEU A 66 -6.90 -8.68 12.10
N PRO A 67 -6.27 -9.08 10.98
CA PRO A 67 -4.86 -8.84 10.77
C PRO A 67 -4.54 -7.33 10.85
N VAL A 68 -3.60 -6.96 11.71
CA VAL A 68 -3.01 -5.62 11.73
C VAL A 68 -1.69 -5.70 10.98
N THR A 69 -1.56 -4.91 9.92
CA THR A 69 -0.42 -4.93 9.01
C THR A 69 0.26 -3.56 8.92
N ILE A 70 1.46 -3.51 8.36
CA ILE A 70 2.24 -2.28 8.24
C ILE A 70 2.57 -2.01 6.78
N LYS A 71 2.39 -0.75 6.35
CA LYS A 71 2.97 -0.27 5.09
C LYS A 71 4.03 0.79 5.35
N THR A 72 5.28 0.47 5.06
CA THR A 72 6.43 1.31 5.35
C THR A 72 7.36 1.50 4.13
N ARG A 73 8.49 2.18 4.33
CA ARG A 73 9.59 2.35 3.38
C ARG A 73 10.85 1.68 3.90
N ILE A 74 11.90 1.65 3.07
CA ILE A 74 13.20 1.07 3.45
C ILE A 74 14.03 2.00 4.36
N GLY A 75 13.59 3.23 4.60
CA GLY A 75 14.28 4.21 5.42
C GLY A 75 13.76 5.63 5.17
N TYR A 76 14.42 6.61 5.76
CA TYR A 76 14.10 8.03 5.63
C TYR A 76 15.36 8.88 5.63
N ASP A 77 15.33 9.99 4.93
CA ASP A 77 16.41 10.98 4.82
C ASP A 77 17.78 10.29 4.55
N ASP A 78 18.73 10.39 5.47
CA ASP A 78 20.05 9.78 5.38
C ASP A 78 20.11 8.41 6.10
N VAL A 79 19.00 7.99 6.74
CA VAL A 79 18.87 6.70 7.44
C VAL A 79 18.26 5.67 6.46
N GLU A 80 19.09 5.10 5.60
CA GLU A 80 18.63 4.15 4.55
C GLU A 80 19.47 2.87 4.44
N ASN A 81 20.33 2.59 5.44
CA ASN A 81 21.07 1.36 5.46
C ASN A 81 20.16 0.18 5.84
N TYR A 82 20.59 -1.01 5.45
CA TYR A 82 19.80 -2.22 5.70
C TYR A 82 19.62 -2.53 7.19
N GLU A 83 20.63 -2.26 8.00
CA GLU A 83 20.66 -2.52 9.44
C GLU A 83 19.54 -1.76 10.17
N ASN A 84 19.30 -0.51 9.81
CA ASN A 84 18.22 0.29 10.38
C ASN A 84 16.84 -0.27 10.00
N LEU A 85 16.66 -0.70 8.73
CA LEU A 85 15.43 -1.36 8.30
C LEU A 85 15.22 -2.67 9.07
N HIS A 86 16.26 -3.51 9.15
CA HIS A 86 16.21 -4.77 9.87
C HIS A 86 15.84 -4.58 11.35
N ASN A 87 16.46 -3.62 12.02
CA ASN A 87 16.18 -3.31 13.43
C ASN A 87 14.73 -2.82 13.60
N PHE A 88 14.26 -1.92 12.73
CA PHE A 88 12.88 -1.46 12.75
C PHE A 88 11.89 -2.62 12.62
N ILE A 89 12.07 -3.50 11.63
CA ILE A 89 11.19 -4.66 11.43
C ILE A 89 11.30 -5.64 12.60
N SER A 90 12.49 -5.82 13.20
CA SER A 90 12.68 -6.66 14.38
C SER A 90 11.85 -6.20 15.59
N ILE A 91 11.78 -4.88 15.81
CA ILE A 91 10.94 -4.29 16.88
C ILE A 91 9.45 -4.50 16.55
N MET A 92 9.04 -4.22 15.32
CA MET A 92 7.63 -4.39 14.91
C MET A 92 7.18 -5.87 15.00
N LYS A 93 8.05 -6.81 14.63
CA LYS A 93 7.78 -8.25 14.76
C LYS A 93 7.46 -8.65 16.21
N GLN A 94 8.09 -8.02 17.20
CA GLN A 94 7.85 -8.32 18.62
C GLN A 94 6.43 -7.97 19.08
N THR A 95 5.74 -7.07 18.38
CA THR A 95 4.33 -6.77 18.63
C THR A 95 3.36 -7.85 18.13
N GLY A 96 3.85 -8.84 17.38
CA GLY A 96 3.03 -9.89 16.79
C GLY A 96 2.57 -9.61 15.35
N VAL A 97 2.88 -8.46 14.78
CA VAL A 97 2.61 -8.16 13.35
C VAL A 97 3.39 -9.13 12.46
N LYS A 98 2.69 -9.71 11.47
CA LYS A 98 3.26 -10.71 10.56
C LYS A 98 3.42 -10.22 9.13
N THR A 99 2.63 -9.25 8.70
CA THR A 99 2.57 -8.78 7.29
C THR A 99 3.12 -7.37 7.15
N PHE A 100 4.10 -7.22 6.27
CA PHE A 100 4.81 -5.96 6.01
C PHE A 100 4.82 -5.64 4.53
N ILE A 101 4.25 -4.49 4.15
CA ILE A 101 4.30 -3.98 2.78
C ILE A 101 5.42 -2.94 2.71
N ILE A 102 6.49 -3.26 1.98
CA ILE A 102 7.71 -2.45 1.96
C ILE A 102 7.85 -1.73 0.62
N HIS A 103 7.70 -0.39 0.64
CA HIS A 103 8.06 0.40 -0.52
C HIS A 103 9.58 0.50 -0.63
N ALA A 104 10.16 -0.06 -1.70
CA ALA A 104 11.60 -0.18 -1.91
C ALA A 104 12.33 1.15 -2.18
N ARG A 105 11.82 2.26 -1.63
CA ARG A 105 12.42 3.60 -1.66
C ARG A 105 12.44 4.20 -0.26
N LYS A 106 13.47 5.00 0.05
CA LYS A 106 13.45 5.84 1.26
C LYS A 106 12.45 6.99 1.14
N ALA A 107 12.05 7.56 2.26
CA ALA A 107 11.31 8.81 2.35
C ALA A 107 12.28 10.00 2.51
N MET A 108 12.11 11.04 1.71
CA MET A 108 12.79 12.34 1.94
C MET A 108 11.79 13.26 2.64
N LEU A 109 11.93 13.36 3.95
CA LEU A 109 11.02 14.12 4.81
C LEU A 109 11.29 15.61 4.66
N GLY A 110 10.25 16.42 4.54
CA GLY A 110 10.35 17.87 4.42
C GLY A 110 11.03 18.41 3.15
N LYS A 111 11.86 17.62 2.47
CA LYS A 111 12.65 18.05 1.31
C LYS A 111 11.91 17.89 -0.03
N PHE A 112 11.16 16.79 -0.20
CA PHE A 112 10.51 16.45 -1.45
C PHE A 112 8.97 16.45 -1.34
N THR A 113 8.31 16.79 -2.44
CA THR A 113 6.87 16.55 -2.58
C THR A 113 6.56 15.05 -2.59
N PRO A 114 5.32 14.62 -2.32
CA PRO A 114 4.94 13.21 -2.45
C PRO A 114 5.28 12.61 -3.82
N LYS A 115 5.08 13.37 -4.92
CA LYS A 115 5.41 12.94 -6.29
C LYS A 115 6.91 12.74 -6.48
N GLN A 116 7.73 13.66 -5.98
CA GLN A 116 9.19 13.53 -6.02
C GLN A 116 9.68 12.33 -5.20
N ASN A 117 9.09 12.09 -4.04
CA ASN A 117 9.37 10.92 -3.20
C ASN A 117 9.04 9.56 -3.85
N LEU A 118 8.20 9.56 -4.90
CA LEU A 118 7.88 8.35 -5.67
C LEU A 118 8.83 8.11 -6.85
N ASN A 119 9.62 9.11 -7.25
CA ASN A 119 10.39 9.05 -8.50
C ASN A 119 11.89 9.27 -8.29
N ILE A 120 12.30 10.20 -7.40
CA ILE A 120 13.70 10.64 -7.27
C ILE A 120 14.54 9.65 -6.44
N PRO A 121 14.16 9.24 -5.21
CA PRO A 121 14.95 8.26 -4.48
C PRO A 121 15.02 6.95 -5.28
N PRO A 122 16.20 6.31 -5.39
CA PRO A 122 16.33 5.08 -6.16
C PRO A 122 15.56 3.92 -5.51
N LEU A 123 15.11 2.98 -6.34
CA LEU A 123 14.55 1.71 -5.88
C LEU A 123 15.69 0.79 -5.42
N LYS A 124 15.59 0.25 -4.21
CA LYS A 124 16.53 -0.70 -3.62
C LYS A 124 15.82 -2.00 -3.27
N TYR A 125 15.41 -2.76 -4.27
CA TYR A 125 14.70 -4.02 -4.10
C TYR A 125 15.49 -5.05 -3.28
N GLU A 126 16.81 -5.04 -3.36
CA GLU A 126 17.69 -5.97 -2.65
C GLU A 126 17.53 -5.86 -1.12
N HIS A 127 17.20 -4.68 -0.58
CA HIS A 127 16.89 -4.53 0.85
C HIS A 127 15.64 -5.35 1.23
N VAL A 128 14.61 -5.34 0.39
CA VAL A 128 13.36 -6.08 0.63
C VAL A 128 13.58 -7.58 0.48
N TYR A 129 14.35 -8.00 -0.52
CA TYR A 129 14.69 -9.43 -0.71
C TYR A 129 15.53 -9.98 0.45
N ARG A 130 16.52 -9.19 0.91
CA ARG A 130 17.31 -9.56 2.08
C ARG A 130 16.43 -9.65 3.32
N LEU A 131 15.49 -8.71 3.49
CA LEU A 131 14.55 -8.73 4.61
C LEU A 131 13.73 -10.03 4.64
N LYS A 132 13.23 -10.49 3.48
CA LYS A 132 12.51 -11.78 3.41
C LYS A 132 13.39 -12.97 3.80
N LYS A 133 14.68 -12.96 3.43
CA LYS A 133 15.62 -14.02 3.83
C LYS A 133 15.89 -14.02 5.33
N ASP A 134 16.06 -12.83 5.93
CA ASP A 134 16.37 -12.68 7.36
C ASP A 134 15.12 -12.93 8.23
N PHE A 135 13.93 -12.73 7.68
CA PHE A 135 12.63 -12.97 8.34
C PHE A 135 11.74 -13.93 7.54
N PRO A 136 12.11 -15.20 7.38
CA PRO A 136 11.38 -16.15 6.52
C PRO A 136 9.93 -16.39 6.95
N ASN A 137 9.63 -16.21 8.26
CA ASN A 137 8.30 -16.41 8.83
C ASN A 137 7.41 -15.15 8.77
N LEU A 138 7.91 -14.01 8.29
CA LEU A 138 7.10 -12.83 8.04
C LEU A 138 6.62 -12.84 6.59
N GLU A 139 5.42 -12.32 6.38
CA GLU A 139 4.90 -12.04 5.06
C GLU A 139 5.42 -10.68 4.60
N ILE A 140 6.32 -10.71 3.62
CA ILE A 140 6.97 -9.51 3.06
C ILE A 140 6.44 -9.26 1.67
N ILE A 141 5.69 -8.18 1.51
CA ILE A 141 5.11 -7.72 0.26
C ILE A 141 5.93 -6.55 -0.28
N ILE A 142 6.47 -6.70 -1.49
CA ILE A 142 7.26 -5.64 -2.12
C ILE A 142 6.37 -4.63 -2.84
N ASN A 143 6.76 -3.35 -2.79
CA ASN A 143 6.08 -2.27 -3.49
C ASN A 143 7.10 -1.29 -4.08
N GLY A 144 6.74 -0.65 -5.19
CA GLY A 144 7.48 0.47 -5.78
C GLY A 144 7.92 0.24 -7.22
N GLY A 145 7.44 1.09 -8.14
CA GLY A 145 7.87 1.12 -9.55
C GLY A 145 7.35 -0.01 -10.43
N ILE A 146 6.60 -0.95 -9.92
CA ILE A 146 6.11 -2.14 -10.63
C ILE A 146 4.89 -1.75 -11.47
N THR A 147 4.94 -2.01 -12.78
CA THR A 147 3.97 -1.52 -13.76
C THR A 147 3.46 -2.57 -14.75
N SER A 148 4.03 -3.77 -14.75
CA SER A 148 3.68 -4.86 -15.66
C SER A 148 3.77 -6.23 -15.00
N VAL A 149 3.12 -7.24 -15.59
CA VAL A 149 3.18 -8.63 -15.13
C VAL A 149 4.61 -9.17 -15.22
N ASN A 150 5.36 -8.79 -16.26
CA ASN A 150 6.77 -9.21 -16.41
C ASN A 150 7.66 -8.72 -15.26
N GLU A 151 7.33 -7.55 -14.68
CA GLU A 151 8.04 -7.03 -13.51
C GLU A 151 7.58 -7.71 -12.21
N ILE A 152 6.36 -8.22 -12.14
CA ILE A 152 5.81 -8.91 -10.95
C ILE A 152 6.52 -10.25 -10.70
N ASN A 153 6.67 -11.08 -11.74
CA ASN A 153 7.17 -12.45 -11.63
C ASN A 153 8.55 -12.59 -10.96
N PRO A 154 9.56 -11.75 -11.27
CA PRO A 154 10.85 -11.78 -10.57
C PRO A 154 10.74 -11.46 -9.07
N HIS A 155 9.80 -10.60 -8.67
CA HIS A 155 9.58 -10.25 -7.25
C HIS A 155 8.91 -11.39 -6.48
N LEU A 156 7.89 -12.05 -7.05
CA LEU A 156 7.21 -13.18 -6.44
C LEU A 156 8.13 -14.39 -6.15
N LYS A 157 9.25 -14.49 -6.87
CA LYS A 157 10.28 -15.51 -6.56
C LYS A 157 11.11 -15.21 -5.33
N LYS A 158 11.03 -13.99 -4.78
CA LYS A 158 11.90 -13.48 -3.71
C LYS A 158 11.14 -12.91 -2.52
N THR A 159 9.84 -12.69 -2.65
CA THR A 159 8.94 -12.13 -1.61
C THR A 159 7.59 -12.86 -1.65
N ASP A 160 6.76 -12.67 -0.64
CA ASP A 160 5.47 -13.36 -0.53
C ASP A 160 4.37 -12.70 -1.37
N GLY A 161 4.56 -11.46 -1.77
CA GLY A 161 3.59 -10.73 -2.57
C GLY A 161 4.15 -9.46 -3.19
N VAL A 162 3.37 -8.89 -4.10
CA VAL A 162 3.67 -7.64 -4.80
C VAL A 162 2.49 -6.68 -4.67
N MET A 163 2.73 -5.47 -4.19
CA MET A 163 1.74 -4.42 -4.18
C MET A 163 1.95 -3.47 -5.35
N ILE A 164 0.94 -3.36 -6.21
CA ILE A 164 0.90 -2.40 -7.31
C ILE A 164 0.12 -1.15 -6.86
N GLY A 165 0.62 0.01 -7.19
CA GLY A 165 -0.03 1.28 -6.86
C GLY A 165 -0.52 2.01 -8.11
N ARG A 166 0.28 2.96 -8.58
CA ARG A 166 -0.07 3.87 -9.68
C ARG A 166 -0.46 3.17 -10.97
N ALA A 167 0.16 2.05 -11.31
CA ALA A 167 -0.17 1.32 -12.53
C ALA A 167 -1.61 0.79 -12.50
N ALA A 168 -2.07 0.26 -11.36
CA ALA A 168 -3.45 -0.19 -11.20
C ALA A 168 -4.48 0.95 -11.34
N TYR A 169 -4.11 2.20 -10.98
CA TYR A 169 -4.97 3.36 -11.15
C TYR A 169 -4.95 3.93 -12.57
N HIS A 170 -3.74 4.03 -13.19
CA HIS A 170 -3.59 4.65 -14.52
C HIS A 170 -3.90 3.69 -15.66
N THR A 171 -3.75 2.39 -15.43
CA THR A 171 -3.99 1.33 -16.41
C THR A 171 -4.69 0.16 -15.72
N PRO A 172 -5.93 0.34 -15.23
CA PRO A 172 -6.60 -0.64 -14.37
C PRO A 172 -6.80 -2.00 -15.04
N TYR A 173 -6.85 -2.06 -16.37
CA TYR A 173 -6.95 -3.35 -17.08
C TYR A 173 -5.69 -4.23 -16.97
N LEU A 174 -4.59 -3.71 -16.42
CA LEU A 174 -3.45 -4.51 -15.98
C LEU A 174 -3.87 -5.58 -14.95
N LEU A 175 -4.93 -5.34 -14.17
CA LEU A 175 -5.44 -6.33 -13.22
C LEU A 175 -6.00 -7.56 -13.93
N ALA A 176 -6.60 -7.40 -15.11
CA ALA A 176 -7.05 -8.51 -15.94
C ALA A 176 -5.87 -9.38 -16.43
N ASP A 177 -4.76 -8.75 -16.83
CA ASP A 177 -3.54 -9.47 -17.21
C ASP A 177 -2.95 -10.23 -16.01
N ILE A 178 -3.01 -9.65 -14.82
CA ILE A 178 -2.56 -10.29 -13.58
C ILE A 178 -3.44 -11.50 -13.23
N GLU A 179 -4.76 -11.36 -13.29
CA GLU A 179 -5.70 -12.47 -13.08
C GLU A 179 -5.37 -13.64 -14.00
N LYS A 180 -5.19 -13.37 -15.29
CA LYS A 180 -4.88 -14.37 -16.29
C LYS A 180 -3.49 -15.00 -16.09
N GLU A 181 -2.45 -14.18 -15.95
CA GLU A 181 -1.08 -14.68 -15.99
C GLU A 181 -0.58 -15.20 -14.63
N ILE A 182 -1.01 -14.59 -13.52
CA ILE A 182 -0.56 -14.95 -12.17
C ILE A 182 -1.54 -15.94 -11.52
N PHE A 183 -2.84 -15.60 -11.50
CA PHE A 183 -3.87 -16.40 -10.83
C PHE A 183 -4.46 -17.49 -11.72
N LYS A 184 -4.11 -17.52 -13.03
CA LYS A 184 -4.62 -18.51 -14.00
C LYS A 184 -6.14 -18.53 -14.13
N ASN A 185 -6.75 -17.37 -13.95
CA ASN A 185 -8.18 -17.15 -14.14
C ASN A 185 -8.41 -16.73 -15.60
N ASP A 186 -9.15 -17.55 -16.35
CA ASP A 186 -9.49 -17.26 -17.75
C ASP A 186 -10.84 -16.53 -17.90
N ASP A 187 -11.62 -16.45 -16.82
CA ASP A 187 -12.91 -15.71 -16.79
C ASP A 187 -12.65 -14.21 -16.54
N ILE A 188 -12.15 -13.54 -17.57
CA ILE A 188 -11.76 -12.13 -17.54
C ILE A 188 -12.80 -11.29 -18.27
N PRO A 189 -13.47 -10.34 -17.60
CA PRO A 189 -14.41 -9.45 -18.27
C PRO A 189 -13.69 -8.55 -19.28
N SER A 190 -14.31 -8.35 -20.44
CA SER A 190 -13.81 -7.36 -21.40
C SER A 190 -13.91 -5.94 -20.82
N ARG A 191 -13.18 -4.99 -21.40
CA ARG A 191 -13.30 -3.58 -20.99
C ARG A 191 -14.72 -3.04 -21.15
N GLN A 192 -15.44 -3.54 -22.16
CA GLN A 192 -16.84 -3.20 -22.40
C GLN A 192 -17.73 -3.72 -21.25
N ASP A 193 -17.56 -4.98 -20.86
CA ASP A 193 -18.31 -5.58 -19.75
C ASP A 193 -18.08 -4.82 -18.44
N VAL A 194 -16.83 -4.39 -18.18
CA VAL A 194 -16.51 -3.58 -16.99
C VAL A 194 -17.26 -2.25 -16.98
N ILE A 195 -17.36 -1.57 -18.15
CA ILE A 195 -18.13 -0.33 -18.25
C ILE A 195 -19.62 -0.60 -18.07
N GLU A 196 -20.16 -1.65 -18.69
CA GLU A 196 -21.57 -2.02 -18.54
C GLU A 196 -21.94 -2.31 -17.08
N GLN A 197 -21.09 -3.02 -16.35
CA GLN A 197 -21.26 -3.27 -14.92
C GLN A 197 -21.17 -1.99 -14.07
N LEU A 198 -20.45 -0.97 -14.53
CA LEU A 198 -20.35 0.31 -13.83
C LEU A 198 -21.58 1.21 -14.02
N ILE A 199 -22.37 1.01 -15.09
CA ILE A 199 -23.53 1.87 -15.41
C ILE A 199 -24.53 1.98 -14.26
N PRO A 200 -24.94 0.91 -13.57
CA PRO A 200 -25.87 1.01 -12.43
C PRO A 200 -25.37 1.95 -11.34
N TYR A 201 -24.09 1.81 -10.94
CA TYR A 201 -23.46 2.68 -9.97
C TYR A 201 -23.46 4.15 -10.43
N ILE A 202 -23.11 4.40 -11.69
CA ILE A 202 -23.13 5.75 -12.28
C ILE A 202 -24.53 6.36 -12.18
N LYS A 203 -25.59 5.59 -12.57
CA LYS A 203 -26.97 6.05 -12.49
C LYS A 203 -27.39 6.42 -11.07
N ASP A 204 -27.01 5.63 -10.09
CA ASP A 204 -27.36 5.89 -8.70
C ASP A 204 -26.61 7.09 -8.12
N GLU A 205 -25.34 7.27 -8.46
CA GLU A 205 -24.56 8.45 -8.05
C GLU A 205 -25.09 9.75 -8.71
N LEU A 206 -25.51 9.68 -9.98
CA LEU A 206 -26.17 10.81 -10.64
C LEU A 206 -27.47 11.22 -9.93
N LYS A 207 -28.29 10.27 -9.48
CA LYS A 207 -29.51 10.55 -8.68
C LYS A 207 -29.18 11.23 -7.34
N ARG A 208 -28.01 10.91 -6.75
CA ARG A 208 -27.50 11.54 -5.52
C ARG A 208 -26.90 12.94 -5.75
N GLY A 209 -26.84 13.41 -7.02
CA GLY A 209 -26.28 14.71 -7.38
C GLY A 209 -24.78 14.70 -7.70
N THR A 210 -24.12 13.55 -7.72
CA THR A 210 -22.72 13.43 -8.13
C THR A 210 -22.61 13.75 -9.64
N ARG A 211 -21.68 14.60 -10.04
CA ARG A 211 -21.48 14.95 -11.46
C ARG A 211 -20.75 13.82 -12.19
N LEU A 212 -21.16 13.50 -13.42
CA LEU A 212 -20.60 12.42 -14.22
C LEU A 212 -19.07 12.52 -14.37
N ASN A 213 -18.52 13.71 -14.58
CA ASN A 213 -17.08 13.90 -14.71
C ASN A 213 -16.28 13.54 -13.44
N GLN A 214 -16.90 13.62 -12.26
CA GLN A 214 -16.28 13.22 -11.00
C GLN A 214 -16.08 11.69 -10.92
N ILE A 215 -16.95 10.92 -11.57
CA ILE A 215 -16.86 9.47 -11.67
C ILE A 215 -15.93 9.08 -12.82
N MET A 216 -16.22 9.58 -14.01
CA MET A 216 -15.54 9.15 -15.25
C MET A 216 -14.04 9.46 -15.26
N ARG A 217 -13.58 10.51 -14.61
CA ARG A 217 -12.14 10.83 -14.50
C ARG A 217 -11.31 9.68 -13.89
N HIS A 218 -11.93 8.78 -13.12
CA HIS A 218 -11.28 7.63 -12.51
C HIS A 218 -11.30 6.38 -13.40
N THR A 219 -12.05 6.39 -14.51
CA THR A 219 -12.19 5.25 -15.43
C THR A 219 -11.43 5.43 -16.74
N LEU A 220 -10.90 6.64 -17.02
CA LEU A 220 -10.23 6.97 -18.29
C LEU A 220 -9.08 6.02 -18.63
N GLY A 221 -8.36 5.52 -17.62
CA GLY A 221 -7.26 4.59 -17.82
C GLY A 221 -7.69 3.19 -18.30
N LEU A 222 -8.98 2.84 -18.25
CA LEU A 222 -9.45 1.50 -18.61
C LEU A 222 -9.15 1.14 -20.08
N PHE A 223 -9.22 2.13 -20.97
CA PHE A 223 -8.94 1.97 -22.40
C PHE A 223 -7.51 2.36 -22.81
N HIS A 224 -6.65 2.65 -21.83
CA HIS A 224 -5.26 3.04 -22.11
C HIS A 224 -4.56 1.99 -22.99
N GLY A 225 -3.89 2.43 -24.06
CA GLY A 225 -3.23 1.55 -25.02
C GLY A 225 -4.14 0.93 -26.08
N GLN A 226 -5.42 1.30 -26.13
CA GLN A 226 -6.34 0.91 -27.21
C GLN A 226 -6.42 2.00 -28.29
N ASN A 227 -6.69 1.60 -29.56
CA ASN A 227 -6.90 2.54 -30.64
C ASN A 227 -8.18 3.37 -30.36
N GLY A 228 -8.06 4.69 -30.40
CA GLY A 228 -9.17 5.61 -30.15
C GLY A 228 -9.42 5.94 -28.68
N ALA A 229 -8.53 5.54 -27.76
CA ALA A 229 -8.60 5.90 -26.35
C ALA A 229 -8.08 7.31 -26.06
#